data_b78c89118c8908f6379106514c420c57
#
_entry.id   b78c89118c8908f6379106514c420c57
#
_cell.length_a   1.000
_cell.length_b   1.000
_cell.length_c   1.000
_cell.angle_alpha   90.00
_cell.angle_beta   90.00
_cell.angle_gamma   90.00
#
_symmetry.space_group_name_H-M   'P 1'
#
loop_
_entity.id
_entity.type
_entity.pdbx_description
1 polymer ?
#
loop_
_entity_poly.entity_id
_entity_poly.type
_entity_poly.pdbx_seq_one_letter_code
_entity_poly.pdbx_strand_id
1 'polypeptide(L)'
;MGEILLSGVPGAGKTMLLKKIIKEFENVIWITTTRSAKALRKVLNNDEIWIIDTHTWSYVKFHPRDIVISNPLNLNEINLGISRLLDNMNGKSLVVLDSLTGLLLYHNLQRVVHFLRSALVKMEEKEASGIFTLVKNAHDIHTETSMYAFFPVVIELLREDNIETKRFVRVIKATEYVEPSFGEVKIVKDDIILPDNIMNYILKELKS
;
A
#
# COMPACT_ATOMS: atom_id res chain seq x y z
N MET A 1 3.99 -3.74 -15.26
CA MET A 1 3.61 -2.88 -14.09
C MET A 1 2.62 -3.64 -13.21
N GLY A 2 2.94 -3.88 -11.95
CA GLY A 2 2.10 -4.63 -11.03
C GLY A 2 1.25 -3.75 -10.13
N GLU A 3 0.00 -4.18 -9.90
CA GLU A 3 -0.95 -3.52 -9.02
C GLU A 3 -1.47 -4.53 -7.98
N ILE A 4 -1.05 -4.37 -6.73
CA ILE A 4 -1.38 -5.32 -5.66
C ILE A 4 -2.26 -4.65 -4.60
N LEU A 5 -3.38 -5.29 -4.27
CA LEU A 5 -4.14 -5.01 -3.06
C LEU A 5 -3.65 -5.91 -1.93
N LEU A 6 -3.15 -5.32 -0.86
CA LEU A 6 -2.77 -6.01 0.37
C LEU A 6 -3.87 -5.81 1.43
N SER A 7 -4.72 -6.80 1.61
CA SER A 7 -5.79 -6.81 2.60
C SER A 7 -5.35 -7.46 3.92
N GLY A 8 -6.04 -7.14 5.01
CA GLY A 8 -5.84 -7.81 6.29
C GLY A 8 -6.30 -6.99 7.49
N VAL A 9 -6.61 -7.67 8.59
CA VAL A 9 -7.02 -7.04 9.84
C VAL A 9 -5.89 -6.20 10.47
N PRO A 10 -6.20 -5.28 11.39
CA PRO A 10 -5.16 -4.57 12.15
C PRO A 10 -4.19 -5.55 12.84
N GLY A 11 -2.89 -5.24 12.79
CA GLY A 11 -1.85 -6.09 13.42
C GLY A 11 -1.49 -7.37 12.64
N ALA A 12 -2.07 -7.61 11.45
CA ALA A 12 -1.71 -8.77 10.62
C ALA A 12 -0.29 -8.68 10.01
N GLY A 13 0.36 -7.50 10.03
CA GLY A 13 1.73 -7.34 9.53
C GLY A 13 1.86 -6.54 8.22
N LYS A 14 0.78 -5.91 7.72
CA LYS A 14 0.79 -5.14 6.46
C LYS A 14 1.94 -4.14 6.38
N THR A 15 2.08 -3.26 7.36
CA THR A 15 3.14 -2.23 7.36
C THR A 15 4.55 -2.84 7.41
N MET A 16 4.73 -3.99 8.08
CA MET A 16 6.02 -4.68 8.10
C MET A 16 6.35 -5.28 6.73
N LEU A 17 5.35 -5.86 6.05
CA LEU A 17 5.53 -6.37 4.69
C LEU A 17 5.87 -5.23 3.72
N LEU A 18 5.16 -4.11 3.80
CA LEU A 18 5.47 -2.93 3.00
C LEU A 18 6.90 -2.43 3.27
N LYS A 19 7.31 -2.35 4.55
CA LYS A 19 8.68 -1.95 4.94
C LYS A 19 9.75 -2.89 4.35
N LYS A 20 9.44 -4.17 4.18
CA LYS A 20 10.33 -5.13 3.51
C LYS A 20 10.37 -4.89 2.00
N ILE A 21 9.21 -4.76 1.37
CA ILE A 21 9.08 -4.59 -0.09
C ILE A 21 9.76 -3.30 -0.57
N ILE A 22 9.58 -2.17 0.12
CA ILE A 22 10.15 -0.88 -0.32
C ILE A 22 11.67 -0.88 -0.43
N LYS A 23 12.37 -1.77 0.27
CA LYS A 23 13.83 -1.91 0.19
C LYS A 23 14.32 -2.42 -1.16
N GLU A 24 13.42 -2.99 -1.95
CA GLU A 24 13.68 -3.56 -3.28
C GLU A 24 13.53 -2.52 -4.41
N PHE A 25 13.22 -1.25 -4.06
CA PHE A 25 12.96 -0.17 -5.01
C PHE A 25 13.84 1.04 -4.72
N GLU A 26 14.36 1.65 -5.77
CA GLU A 26 15.14 2.90 -5.66
C GLU A 26 14.24 4.11 -5.40
N ASN A 27 13.08 4.14 -6.05
CA ASN A 27 12.13 5.23 -5.94
C ASN A 27 10.85 4.76 -5.27
N VAL A 28 10.52 5.36 -4.12
CA VAL A 28 9.31 5.02 -3.37
C VAL A 28 8.53 6.28 -3.05
N ILE A 29 7.24 6.25 -3.39
CA ILE A 29 6.24 7.24 -2.98
C ILE A 29 5.28 6.56 -2.01
N TRP A 30 5.23 7.03 -0.76
CA TRP A 30 4.30 6.50 0.24
C TRP A 30 3.20 7.51 0.54
N ILE A 31 1.97 7.16 0.21
CA ILE A 31 0.78 7.95 0.56
C ILE A 31 0.26 7.42 1.88
N THR A 32 0.28 8.25 2.92
CA THR A 32 -0.22 7.87 4.25
C THR A 32 -1.55 8.55 4.54
N THR A 33 -2.57 7.77 4.90
CA THR A 33 -3.91 8.26 5.19
C THR A 33 -4.31 8.10 6.67
N THR A 34 -3.55 7.32 7.43
CA THR A 34 -3.89 6.94 8.81
C THR A 34 -2.91 7.44 9.86
N ARG A 35 -1.79 8.03 9.43
CA ARG A 35 -0.76 8.59 10.32
C ARG A 35 0.02 9.70 9.64
N SER A 36 0.60 10.61 10.43
CA SER A 36 1.43 11.69 9.88
C SER A 36 2.74 11.18 9.28
N ALA A 37 3.30 11.94 8.33
CA ALA A 37 4.63 11.67 7.77
C ALA A 37 5.69 11.52 8.86
N LYS A 38 5.68 12.38 9.89
CA LYS A 38 6.58 12.30 11.04
C LYS A 38 6.49 10.96 11.77
N ALA A 39 5.28 10.47 12.03
CA ALA A 39 5.07 9.19 12.69
C ALA A 39 5.49 8.02 11.79
N LEU A 40 5.20 8.12 10.49
CA LEU A 40 5.55 7.09 9.51
C LEU A 40 7.08 6.97 9.36
N ARG A 41 7.82 8.08 9.25
CA ARG A 41 9.30 8.06 9.16
C ARG A 41 9.95 7.34 10.34
N LYS A 42 9.45 7.55 11.56
CA LYS A 42 9.92 6.82 12.76
C LYS A 42 9.73 5.30 12.64
N VAL A 43 8.62 4.86 12.03
CA VAL A 43 8.32 3.43 11.83
C VAL A 43 9.20 2.85 10.73
N LEU A 44 9.36 3.56 9.62
CA LEU A 44 10.10 3.07 8.45
C LEU A 44 11.62 3.14 8.67
N ASN A 45 12.09 4.11 9.46
CA ASN A 45 13.51 4.43 9.64
C ASN A 45 14.22 4.60 8.28
N ASN A 46 13.58 5.34 7.37
CA ASN A 46 14.04 5.57 6.01
C ASN A 46 13.69 7.00 5.58
N ASP A 47 14.71 7.81 5.33
CA ASP A 47 14.59 9.21 4.93
C ASP A 47 14.61 9.40 3.40
N GLU A 48 14.93 8.35 2.63
CA GLU A 48 15.05 8.43 1.17
C GLU A 48 13.72 8.40 0.43
N ILE A 49 12.64 7.90 1.07
CA ILE A 49 11.32 7.81 0.46
C ILE A 49 10.60 9.16 0.44
N TRP A 50 9.78 9.37 -0.58
CA TRP A 50 8.83 10.47 -0.62
C TRP A 50 7.55 10.09 0.13
N ILE A 51 7.05 11.00 0.97
CA ILE A 51 5.79 10.79 1.70
C ILE A 51 4.78 11.84 1.28
N ILE A 52 3.59 11.39 0.85
CA ILE A 52 2.42 12.23 0.67
C ILE A 52 1.55 12.04 1.90
N ASP A 53 1.54 13.06 2.77
CA ASP A 53 0.80 13.04 4.04
C ASP A 53 -0.60 13.62 3.84
N THR A 54 -1.60 12.76 3.91
CA THR A 54 -3.01 13.16 3.85
C THR A 54 -3.68 13.15 5.23
N HIS A 55 -2.92 12.83 6.28
CA HIS A 55 -3.43 12.74 7.64
C HIS A 55 -3.22 14.04 8.44
N THR A 56 -2.12 14.76 8.16
CA THR A 56 -1.78 15.97 8.89
C THR A 56 -2.47 17.18 8.26
N TRP A 57 -3.42 17.77 8.98
CA TRP A 57 -4.15 18.98 8.56
C TRP A 57 -3.31 20.24 8.83
N SER A 58 -2.09 20.29 8.31
CA SER A 58 -1.15 21.39 8.56
C SER A 58 -0.26 21.59 7.35
N TYR A 59 0.17 22.84 7.14
CA TYR A 59 1.15 23.17 6.09
C TYR A 59 2.61 22.90 6.50
N VAL A 60 2.85 22.38 7.71
CA VAL A 60 4.20 22.18 8.24
C VAL A 60 4.79 20.88 7.71
N LYS A 61 5.84 20.98 6.92
CA LYS A 61 6.66 19.85 6.48
C LYS A 61 7.67 19.47 7.57
N PHE A 62 7.83 18.21 7.85
CA PHE A 62 8.83 17.70 8.78
C PHE A 62 10.13 17.26 8.09
N HIS A 63 10.06 16.98 6.79
CA HIS A 63 11.19 16.53 6.00
C HIS A 63 11.12 17.13 4.58
N PRO A 64 12.25 17.39 3.90
CA PRO A 64 12.25 17.92 2.54
C PRO A 64 11.48 17.04 1.52
N ARG A 65 11.48 15.72 1.73
CA ARG A 65 10.75 14.75 0.88
C ARG A 65 9.31 14.49 1.36
N ASP A 66 8.71 15.38 2.15
CA ASP A 66 7.30 15.31 2.53
C ASP A 66 6.47 16.28 1.69
N ILE A 67 5.35 15.80 1.18
CA ILE A 67 4.27 16.61 0.62
C ILE A 67 3.09 16.49 1.57
N VAL A 68 2.69 17.59 2.18
CA VAL A 68 1.51 17.64 3.04
C VAL A 68 0.32 18.11 2.21
N ILE A 69 -0.74 17.30 2.17
CA ILE A 69 -1.98 17.63 1.50
C ILE A 69 -2.80 18.53 2.42
N SER A 70 -3.13 19.72 1.94
CA SER A 70 -3.82 20.75 2.74
C SER A 70 -5.26 20.37 3.08
N ASN A 71 -5.90 19.64 2.18
CA ASN A 71 -7.26 19.14 2.36
C ASN A 71 -7.34 17.65 2.00
N PRO A 72 -7.35 16.74 3.01
CA PRO A 72 -7.45 15.30 2.78
C PRO A 72 -8.72 14.87 2.03
N LEU A 73 -9.75 15.73 1.98
CA LEU A 73 -10.95 15.50 1.18
C LEU A 73 -10.76 15.82 -0.30
N ASN A 74 -9.60 16.34 -0.69
CA ASN A 74 -9.28 16.66 -2.08
C ASN A 74 -8.40 15.58 -2.71
N LEU A 75 -9.04 14.54 -3.25
CA LEU A 75 -8.34 13.43 -3.93
C LEU A 75 -7.50 13.91 -5.14
N ASN A 76 -7.85 15.04 -5.75
CA ASN A 76 -7.07 15.60 -6.85
C ASN A 76 -5.70 16.13 -6.40
N GLU A 77 -5.59 16.67 -5.18
CA GLU A 77 -4.29 17.07 -4.64
C GLU A 77 -3.35 15.88 -4.45
N ILE A 78 -3.91 14.73 -4.02
CA ILE A 78 -3.15 13.48 -3.89
C ILE A 78 -2.64 13.04 -5.26
N ASN A 79 -3.52 12.98 -6.28
CA ASN A 79 -3.14 12.62 -7.65
C ASN A 79 -2.10 13.59 -8.24
N LEU A 80 -2.24 14.88 -7.97
CA LEU A 80 -1.26 15.87 -8.39
C LEU A 80 0.10 15.65 -7.71
N GLY A 81 0.10 15.29 -6.42
CA GLY A 81 1.31 14.91 -5.68
C GLY A 81 2.00 13.70 -6.29
N ILE A 82 1.25 12.63 -6.59
CA ILE A 82 1.75 11.43 -7.27
C ILE A 82 2.37 11.80 -8.61
N SER A 83 1.62 12.53 -9.46
CA SER A 83 2.08 12.92 -10.79
C SER A 83 3.38 13.72 -10.75
N ARG A 84 3.45 14.74 -9.89
CA ARG A 84 4.65 15.58 -9.74
C ARG A 84 5.89 14.78 -9.33
N LEU A 85 5.72 13.83 -8.41
CA LEU A 85 6.83 12.98 -7.98
C LEU A 85 7.26 12.03 -9.09
N LEU A 86 6.33 11.33 -9.72
CA LEU A 86 6.63 10.41 -10.82
C LEU A 86 7.25 11.12 -12.04
N ASP A 87 6.86 12.36 -12.32
CA ASP A 87 7.43 13.16 -13.41
C ASP A 87 8.92 13.50 -13.19
N ASN A 88 9.38 13.52 -11.93
CA ASN A 88 10.75 13.84 -11.54
C ASN A 88 11.59 12.61 -11.14
N MET A 89 11.03 11.42 -11.22
CA MET A 89 11.73 10.17 -10.91
C MET A 89 12.17 9.48 -12.19
N ASN A 90 13.38 8.93 -12.18
CA ASN A 90 13.89 8.07 -13.24
C ASN A 90 14.02 6.63 -12.71
N GLY A 91 13.71 5.65 -13.54
CA GLY A 91 13.79 4.24 -13.19
C GLY A 91 12.54 3.71 -12.47
N LYS A 92 12.64 2.45 -12.04
CA LYS A 92 11.50 1.73 -11.44
C LYS A 92 11.05 2.38 -10.13
N SER A 93 9.78 2.75 -10.11
CA SER A 93 9.16 3.43 -8.97
C SER A 93 8.07 2.57 -8.35
N LEU A 94 7.93 2.63 -7.02
CA LEU A 94 6.85 1.99 -6.27
C LEU A 94 5.99 3.05 -5.59
N VAL A 95 4.69 2.99 -5.84
CA VAL A 95 3.68 3.80 -5.13
C VAL A 95 3.01 2.93 -4.08
N VAL A 96 3.11 3.32 -2.81
CA VAL A 96 2.42 2.67 -1.69
C VAL A 96 1.30 3.58 -1.21
N LEU A 97 0.06 3.05 -1.12
CA LEU A 97 -1.05 3.75 -0.48
C LEU A 97 -1.50 2.99 0.78
N ASP A 98 -1.20 3.54 1.94
CA ASP A 98 -1.51 2.97 3.25
C ASP A 98 -2.37 3.96 4.07
N SER A 99 -3.71 3.84 3.99
CA SER A 99 -4.52 2.80 3.38
C SER A 99 -5.73 3.36 2.60
N LEU A 100 -6.32 2.55 1.72
CA LEU A 100 -7.61 2.84 1.08
C LEU A 100 -8.72 3.03 2.11
N THR A 101 -8.67 2.30 3.23
CA THR A 101 -9.60 2.46 4.36
C THR A 101 -9.63 3.91 4.85
N GLY A 102 -8.49 4.59 4.95
CA GLY A 102 -8.46 5.99 5.37
C GLY A 102 -9.16 6.93 4.38
N LEU A 103 -9.11 6.64 3.08
CA LEU A 103 -9.86 7.39 2.07
C LEU A 103 -11.36 7.08 2.13
N LEU A 104 -11.72 5.82 2.30
CA LEU A 104 -13.11 5.35 2.39
C LEU A 104 -13.84 5.85 3.65
N LEU A 105 -13.14 6.36 4.67
CA LEU A 105 -13.76 7.03 5.81
C LEU A 105 -14.39 8.37 5.43
N TYR A 106 -13.86 9.05 4.41
CA TYR A 106 -14.28 10.39 4.01
C TYR A 106 -14.95 10.44 2.63
N HIS A 107 -14.79 9.38 1.83
CA HIS A 107 -15.27 9.31 0.46
C HIS A 107 -16.07 8.03 0.22
N ASN A 108 -17.10 8.14 -0.60
CA ASN A 108 -17.81 6.95 -1.07
C ASN A 108 -16.93 6.13 -2.03
N LEU A 109 -17.30 4.86 -2.22
CA LEU A 109 -16.60 3.91 -3.08
C LEU A 109 -16.36 4.45 -4.50
N GLN A 110 -17.34 5.10 -5.10
CA GLN A 110 -17.25 5.61 -6.48
C GLN A 110 -16.15 6.65 -6.62
N ARG A 111 -16.03 7.59 -5.68
CA ARG A 111 -14.99 8.61 -5.67
C ARG A 111 -13.60 7.99 -5.49
N VAL A 112 -13.46 6.99 -4.61
CA VAL A 112 -12.19 6.30 -4.40
C VAL A 112 -11.81 5.50 -5.64
N VAL A 113 -12.74 4.80 -6.30
CA VAL A 113 -12.48 4.11 -7.56
C VAL A 113 -12.07 5.07 -8.67
N HIS A 114 -12.73 6.24 -8.79
CA HIS A 114 -12.35 7.26 -9.77
C HIS A 114 -10.92 7.78 -9.52
N PHE A 115 -10.60 8.08 -8.26
CA PHE A 115 -9.26 8.47 -7.84
C PHE A 115 -8.21 7.40 -8.21
N LEU A 116 -8.48 6.13 -7.88
CA LEU A 116 -7.58 5.01 -8.19
C LEU A 116 -7.33 4.90 -9.70
N ARG A 117 -8.39 4.94 -10.53
CA ARG A 117 -8.24 4.89 -11.98
C ARG A 117 -7.31 5.98 -12.50
N SER A 118 -7.50 7.22 -12.02
CA SER A 118 -6.64 8.34 -12.42
C SER A 118 -5.18 8.15 -11.96
N ALA A 119 -4.96 7.65 -10.74
CA ALA A 119 -3.63 7.35 -10.22
C ALA A 119 -2.95 6.23 -11.04
N LEU A 120 -3.69 5.13 -11.32
CA LEU A 120 -3.15 3.98 -12.04
C LEU A 120 -2.77 4.32 -13.48
N VAL A 121 -3.58 5.12 -14.19
CA VAL A 121 -3.22 5.61 -15.55
C VAL A 121 -1.89 6.37 -15.50
N LYS A 122 -1.71 7.25 -14.50
CA LYS A 122 -0.45 8.00 -14.38
C LYS A 122 0.73 7.10 -14.02
N MET A 123 0.51 6.11 -13.18
CA MET A 123 1.53 5.12 -12.83
C MET A 123 1.91 4.28 -14.05
N GLU A 124 0.93 3.88 -14.88
CA GLU A 124 1.16 3.15 -16.12
C GLU A 124 2.01 3.95 -17.10
N GLU A 125 1.70 5.23 -17.32
CA GLU A 125 2.49 6.14 -18.16
C GLU A 125 3.96 6.26 -17.71
N LYS A 126 4.23 6.04 -16.43
CA LYS A 126 5.55 6.16 -15.81
C LYS A 126 6.19 4.83 -15.44
N GLU A 127 5.62 3.73 -15.87
CA GLU A 127 6.09 2.36 -15.55
C GLU A 127 6.28 2.13 -14.05
N ALA A 128 5.43 2.78 -13.23
CA ALA A 128 5.46 2.66 -11.78
C ALA A 128 4.49 1.58 -11.30
N SER A 129 4.94 0.71 -10.40
CA SER A 129 4.08 -0.29 -9.77
C SER A 129 3.41 0.23 -8.50
N GLY A 130 2.33 -0.41 -8.08
CA GLY A 130 1.54 0.00 -6.93
C GLY A 130 1.20 -1.10 -5.95
N ILE A 131 1.27 -0.77 -4.65
CA ILE A 131 0.72 -1.61 -3.60
C ILE A 131 -0.19 -0.78 -2.71
N PHE A 132 -1.43 -1.25 -2.57
CA PHE A 132 -2.50 -0.54 -1.89
C PHE A 132 -2.98 -1.37 -0.71
N THR A 133 -3.12 -0.78 0.48
CA THR A 133 -3.60 -1.53 1.63
C THR A 133 -5.07 -1.29 1.90
N LEU A 134 -5.75 -2.35 2.39
CA LEU A 134 -7.13 -2.30 2.86
C LEU A 134 -7.21 -2.96 4.23
N VAL A 135 -7.93 -2.36 5.17
CA VAL A 135 -8.25 -3.01 6.45
C VAL A 135 -9.47 -3.89 6.24
N LYS A 136 -9.27 -5.20 6.41
CA LYS A 136 -10.35 -6.19 6.28
C LYS A 136 -11.38 -6.03 7.40
N ASN A 137 -12.64 -6.22 7.07
CA ASN A 137 -13.80 -6.09 7.96
C ASN A 137 -14.00 -4.64 8.50
N ALA A 138 -13.40 -3.65 7.85
CA ALA A 138 -13.59 -2.24 8.19
C ALA A 138 -14.72 -1.58 7.38
N HIS A 139 -15.18 -2.23 6.33
CA HIS A 139 -16.21 -1.74 5.41
C HIS A 139 -17.29 -2.80 5.18
N ASP A 140 -18.38 -2.39 4.56
CA ASP A 140 -19.41 -3.34 4.10
C ASP A 140 -18.85 -4.29 3.03
N ILE A 141 -19.50 -5.46 2.91
CA ILE A 141 -19.04 -6.51 2.02
C ILE A 141 -19.02 -6.09 0.54
N HIS A 142 -19.93 -5.20 0.14
CA HIS A 142 -19.97 -4.68 -1.24
C HIS A 142 -18.72 -3.85 -1.54
N THR A 143 -18.34 -2.97 -0.62
CA THR A 143 -17.13 -2.13 -0.75
C THR A 143 -15.86 -2.99 -0.79
N GLU A 144 -15.72 -3.96 0.12
CA GLU A 144 -14.53 -4.84 0.14
C GLU A 144 -14.46 -5.72 -1.12
N THR A 145 -15.57 -6.33 -1.53
CA THR A 145 -15.63 -7.16 -2.75
C THR A 145 -15.32 -6.34 -4.00
N SER A 146 -15.82 -5.09 -4.07
CA SER A 146 -15.53 -4.19 -5.18
C SER A 146 -14.05 -3.84 -5.27
N MET A 147 -13.38 -3.61 -4.13
CA MET A 147 -11.94 -3.38 -4.09
C MET A 147 -11.16 -4.64 -4.53
N TYR A 148 -11.58 -5.84 -4.09
CA TYR A 148 -10.95 -7.09 -4.51
C TYR A 148 -11.12 -7.34 -6.02
N ALA A 149 -12.30 -7.00 -6.58
CA ALA A 149 -12.54 -7.12 -8.02
C ALA A 149 -11.71 -6.13 -8.84
N PHE A 150 -11.47 -4.93 -8.28
CA PHE A 150 -10.77 -3.83 -8.95
C PHE A 150 -9.29 -4.15 -9.24
N PHE A 151 -8.58 -4.80 -8.31
CA PHE A 151 -7.16 -5.09 -8.45
C PHE A 151 -6.90 -6.43 -9.14
N PRO A 152 -5.86 -6.53 -10.02
CA PRO A 152 -5.49 -7.79 -10.67
C PRO A 152 -4.90 -8.81 -9.68
N VAL A 153 -4.20 -8.34 -8.66
CA VAL A 153 -3.59 -9.18 -7.61
C VAL A 153 -4.12 -8.79 -6.25
N VAL A 154 -4.55 -9.78 -5.46
CA VAL A 154 -5.04 -9.58 -4.09
C VAL A 154 -4.33 -10.55 -3.16
N ILE A 155 -3.57 -10.00 -2.21
CA ILE A 155 -2.89 -10.72 -1.14
C ILE A 155 -3.59 -10.39 0.18
N GLU A 156 -3.86 -11.40 0.97
CA GLU A 156 -4.46 -11.23 2.28
C GLU A 156 -3.53 -11.70 3.39
N LEU A 157 -3.31 -10.84 4.38
CA LEU A 157 -2.66 -11.21 5.64
C LEU A 157 -3.71 -11.50 6.70
N LEU A 158 -3.64 -12.69 7.26
CA LEU A 158 -4.53 -13.19 8.30
C LEU A 158 -3.82 -13.13 9.65
N ARG A 159 -4.60 -12.95 10.71
CA ARG A 159 -4.15 -13.00 12.09
C ARG A 159 -5.16 -13.80 12.91
N GLU A 160 -4.67 -14.77 13.65
CA GLU A 160 -5.43 -15.58 14.58
C GLU A 160 -4.87 -15.36 15.99
N ASP A 161 -5.70 -14.86 16.89
CA ASP A 161 -5.34 -14.60 18.27
C ASP A 161 -5.95 -15.71 19.16
N ASN A 162 -5.16 -16.77 19.38
CA ASN A 162 -5.47 -17.83 20.32
C ASN A 162 -4.51 -17.69 21.53
N ILE A 163 -4.02 -18.81 22.09
CA ILE A 163 -2.97 -18.81 23.13
C ILE A 163 -1.70 -18.12 22.62
N GLU A 164 -1.39 -18.34 21.35
CA GLU A 164 -0.31 -17.65 20.64
C GLU A 164 -0.88 -16.96 19.39
N THR A 165 -0.37 -15.76 19.09
CA THR A 165 -0.76 -15.06 17.86
C THR A 165 -0.08 -15.71 16.65
N LYS A 166 -0.88 -16.31 15.77
CA LYS A 166 -0.41 -16.86 14.48
C LYS A 166 -0.81 -15.92 13.34
N ARG A 167 0.02 -15.90 12.33
CA ARG A 167 -0.22 -15.11 11.11
C ARG A 167 -0.03 -15.97 9.90
N PHE A 168 -0.84 -15.67 8.88
CA PHE A 168 -0.79 -16.38 7.61
C PHE A 168 -0.89 -15.38 6.46
N VAL A 169 -0.43 -15.79 5.29
CA VAL A 169 -0.63 -15.09 4.02
C VAL A 169 -1.41 -15.98 3.09
N ARG A 170 -2.31 -15.36 2.33
CA ARG A 170 -3.11 -16.03 1.31
C ARG A 170 -3.14 -15.22 0.03
N VAL A 171 -2.90 -15.87 -1.11
CA VAL A 171 -3.14 -15.28 -2.42
C VAL A 171 -4.62 -15.51 -2.78
N ILE A 172 -5.40 -14.43 -2.81
CA ILE A 172 -6.83 -14.48 -3.13
C ILE A 172 -7.06 -14.43 -4.63
N LYS A 173 -6.28 -13.59 -5.32
CA LYS A 173 -6.36 -13.38 -6.77
C LYS A 173 -4.95 -13.15 -7.30
N ALA A 174 -4.65 -13.75 -8.42
CA ALA A 174 -3.34 -13.68 -9.06
C ALA A 174 -3.47 -13.60 -10.59
N THR A 175 -2.44 -13.09 -11.24
CA THR A 175 -2.31 -13.03 -12.71
C THR A 175 -1.78 -14.33 -13.28
N GLU A 176 -1.11 -15.14 -12.45
CA GLU A 176 -0.59 -16.47 -12.79
C GLU A 176 -0.86 -17.47 -11.66
N TYR A 177 -0.62 -18.74 -11.92
CA TYR A 177 -0.78 -19.79 -10.91
C TYR A 177 0.30 -19.68 -9.82
N VAL A 178 -0.13 -19.66 -8.55
CA VAL A 178 0.74 -19.58 -7.37
C VAL A 178 0.46 -20.76 -6.45
N GLU A 179 1.45 -21.63 -6.24
CA GLU A 179 1.34 -22.81 -5.38
C GLU A 179 2.55 -22.93 -4.44
N PRO A 180 2.35 -23.13 -3.12
CA PRO A 180 1.09 -22.98 -2.40
C PRO A 180 0.62 -21.52 -2.35
N SER A 181 -0.69 -21.30 -2.46
CA SER A 181 -1.32 -19.97 -2.35
C SER A 181 -1.60 -19.54 -0.90
N PHE A 182 -1.18 -20.33 0.07
CA PHE A 182 -1.37 -20.11 1.52
C PHE A 182 -0.13 -20.56 2.28
N GLY A 183 0.20 -19.83 3.37
CA GLY A 183 1.29 -20.22 4.25
C GLY A 183 1.44 -19.38 5.49
N GLU A 184 2.22 -19.89 6.44
CA GLU A 184 2.49 -19.21 7.71
C GLU A 184 3.40 -18.00 7.50
N VAL A 185 3.12 -16.94 8.26
CA VAL A 185 3.93 -15.71 8.32
C VAL A 185 4.57 -15.60 9.70
N LYS A 186 5.89 -15.44 9.72
CA LYS A 186 6.65 -15.24 10.96
C LYS A 186 7.08 -13.78 11.08
N ILE A 187 6.93 -13.22 12.28
CA ILE A 187 7.49 -11.92 12.62
C ILE A 187 8.65 -12.15 13.58
N VAL A 188 9.84 -11.75 13.17
CA VAL A 188 11.07 -11.90 13.98
C VAL A 188 11.69 -10.53 14.15
N LYS A 189 11.60 -9.98 15.35
CA LYS A 189 12.02 -8.59 15.67
C LYS A 189 11.32 -7.59 14.73
N ASP A 190 12.08 -6.94 13.85
CA ASP A 190 11.61 -5.92 12.92
C ASP A 190 11.45 -6.43 11.49
N ASP A 191 11.48 -7.74 11.27
CA ASP A 191 11.30 -8.37 9.95
C ASP A 191 10.08 -9.30 9.91
N ILE A 192 9.54 -9.45 8.71
CA ILE A 192 8.44 -10.36 8.39
C ILE A 192 8.91 -11.37 7.36
N ILE A 193 8.62 -12.65 7.61
CA ILE A 193 9.01 -13.76 6.76
C ILE A 193 7.73 -14.41 6.23
N LEU A 194 7.58 -14.39 4.92
CA LEU A 194 6.53 -15.07 4.17
C LEU A 194 7.12 -16.34 3.52
N PRO A 195 6.28 -17.29 3.07
CA PRO A 195 6.73 -18.34 2.16
C PRO A 195 7.41 -17.74 0.92
N ASP A 196 8.56 -18.31 0.55
CA ASP A 196 9.43 -17.75 -0.50
C ASP A 196 8.72 -17.62 -1.85
N ASN A 197 7.88 -18.59 -2.22
CA ASN A 197 7.11 -18.55 -3.45
C ASN A 197 6.15 -17.37 -3.50
N ILE A 198 5.47 -17.04 -2.39
CA ILE A 198 4.54 -15.90 -2.31
C ILE A 198 5.32 -14.59 -2.32
N MET A 199 6.43 -14.50 -1.57
CA MET A 199 7.27 -13.30 -1.57
C MET A 199 7.87 -13.03 -2.95
N ASN A 200 8.39 -14.08 -3.62
CA ASN A 200 8.93 -13.98 -4.97
C ASN A 200 7.85 -13.58 -5.99
N TYR A 201 6.64 -14.13 -5.85
CA TYR A 201 5.50 -13.73 -6.67
C TYR A 201 5.18 -12.24 -6.52
N ILE A 202 5.06 -11.74 -5.27
CA ILE A 202 4.81 -10.32 -5.00
C ILE A 202 5.89 -9.43 -5.64
N LEU A 203 7.16 -9.78 -5.45
CA LEU A 203 8.27 -9.00 -6.00
C LEU A 203 8.33 -9.08 -7.54
N LYS A 204 8.04 -10.23 -8.13
CA LYS A 204 7.95 -10.39 -9.59
C LYS A 204 6.87 -9.48 -10.17
N GLU A 205 5.66 -9.51 -9.61
CA GLU A 205 4.55 -8.64 -10.05
C GLU A 205 4.90 -7.15 -9.96
N LEU A 206 5.54 -6.73 -8.88
CA LEU A 206 5.90 -5.33 -8.69
C LEU A 206 7.13 -4.88 -9.51
N LYS A 207 7.95 -5.81 -10.00
CA LYS A 207 9.17 -5.51 -10.80
C LYS A 207 8.97 -5.75 -12.30
N SER A 208 7.79 -6.29 -12.70
CA SER A 208 7.43 -6.57 -14.11
C SER A 208 7.23 -5.31 -14.98
#